data_d6fd018e70604b3ea580530a5b1aa870
#
_entry.id   d6fd018e70604b3ea580530a5b1aa870
#
_cell.length_a   1.000
_cell.length_b   1.000
_cell.length_c   1.000
_cell.angle_alpha   90.00
_cell.angle_beta   90.00
_cell.angle_gamma   90.00
#
_symmetry.space_group_name_H-M   'P 1'
#
loop_
_entity.id
_entity.type
_entity.pdbx_description
1 polymer ?
#
loop_
_entity_poly.entity_id
_entity_poly.type
_entity_poly.pdbx_seq_one_letter_code
_entity_poly.pdbx_strand_id
1 'polypeptide(L)'
;TTPEQARSYVRQIAKDKPDLIKLMITGGVLDAKVKGEPGELKMSPEIVKAACEEAHALGLHVAAHVESPQGVQVALENGVDTIEHGALPSEAIIQLFQDRKACQVATLSPALPFALFDRHVSHVSEMEQYNGKIVFDGIVECAKACLANGIPVGLGTDTGCPYITHYDMWREVNYFHKFCGVSN
;
A
#
# COMPACT_ATOMS: atom_id res chain seq x y z
N THR A 1 -10.30 18.53 2.60
CA THR A 1 -10.70 17.80 3.82
C THR A 1 -9.96 18.36 5.01
N THR A 2 -10.64 18.58 6.13
CA THR A 2 -10.03 18.98 7.41
C THR A 2 -9.94 17.76 8.35
N PRO A 3 -9.13 17.80 9.42
CA PRO A 3 -9.09 16.73 10.41
C PRO A 3 -10.47 16.40 11.02
N GLU A 4 -11.29 17.41 11.30
CA GLU A 4 -12.63 17.18 11.84
C GLU A 4 -13.59 16.55 10.82
N GLN A 5 -13.47 16.92 9.55
CA GLN A 5 -14.20 16.24 8.48
C GLN A 5 -13.77 14.78 8.35
N ALA A 6 -12.48 14.48 8.48
CA ALA A 6 -11.99 13.10 8.46
C ALA A 6 -12.60 12.28 9.59
N ARG A 7 -12.61 12.80 10.84
CA ARG A 7 -13.30 12.16 11.97
C ARG A 7 -14.78 11.93 11.69
N SER A 8 -15.45 12.93 11.13
CA SER A 8 -16.88 12.83 10.81
C SER A 8 -17.15 11.73 9.76
N TYR A 9 -16.30 11.61 8.72
CA TYR A 9 -16.43 10.54 7.73
C TYR A 9 -16.21 9.16 8.35
N VAL A 10 -15.19 8.99 9.20
CA VAL A 10 -14.95 7.72 9.90
C VAL A 10 -16.17 7.33 10.75
N ARG A 11 -16.74 8.26 11.53
CA ARG A 11 -17.98 8.01 12.30
C ARG A 11 -19.16 7.63 11.42
N GLN A 12 -19.28 8.24 10.25
CA GLN A 12 -20.34 7.91 9.30
C GLN A 12 -20.19 6.50 8.74
N ILE A 13 -18.99 6.14 8.28
CA ILE A 13 -18.67 4.81 7.75
C ILE A 13 -18.85 3.74 8.83
N ALA A 14 -18.45 4.01 10.07
CA ALA A 14 -18.60 3.08 11.19
C ALA A 14 -20.06 2.67 11.49
N LYS A 15 -21.04 3.45 11.06
CA LYS A 15 -22.48 3.08 11.19
C LYS A 15 -22.84 1.83 10.37
N ASP A 16 -22.14 1.60 9.28
CA ASP A 16 -22.30 0.43 8.42
C ASP A 16 -21.60 -0.83 8.97
N LYS A 17 -20.95 -0.69 10.14
CA LYS A 17 -20.23 -1.77 10.86
C LYS A 17 -19.17 -2.47 10.00
N PRO A 18 -18.25 -1.72 9.38
CA PRO A 18 -17.13 -2.33 8.65
C PRO A 18 -16.14 -3.00 9.63
N ASP A 19 -15.32 -3.91 9.12
CA ASP A 19 -14.25 -4.53 9.90
C ASP A 19 -13.02 -3.61 10.05
N LEU A 20 -12.83 -2.68 9.11
CA LEU A 20 -11.73 -1.72 9.12
C LEU A 20 -12.08 -0.44 8.34
N ILE A 21 -11.24 0.59 8.50
CA ILE A 21 -11.27 1.82 7.69
C ILE A 21 -10.10 1.77 6.69
N LYS A 22 -10.37 1.99 5.39
CA LYS A 22 -9.35 2.11 4.35
C LYS A 22 -9.08 3.57 4.00
N LEU A 23 -7.81 3.98 4.05
CA LEU A 23 -7.35 5.30 3.62
C LEU A 23 -6.63 5.21 2.28
N MET A 24 -6.74 6.26 1.46
CA MET A 24 -5.97 6.47 0.23
C MET A 24 -4.98 7.61 0.48
N ILE A 25 -3.83 7.26 1.10
CA ILE A 25 -2.86 8.27 1.56
C ILE A 25 -2.05 8.83 0.41
N THR A 26 -1.73 7.98 -0.56
CA THR A 26 -1.06 8.42 -1.80
C THR A 26 -1.91 8.16 -3.03
N GLY A 27 -1.55 8.78 -4.13
CA GLY A 27 -1.89 8.27 -5.46
C GLY A 27 -1.05 7.04 -5.81
N GLY A 28 -1.16 6.58 -7.04
CA GLY A 28 -0.45 5.42 -7.55
C GLY A 28 0.11 5.64 -8.96
N VAL A 29 0.36 4.53 -9.64
CA VAL A 29 0.95 4.53 -10.99
C VAL A 29 0.07 5.29 -11.99
N LEU A 30 -1.26 5.04 -11.95
CA LEU A 30 -2.19 5.52 -12.99
C LEU A 30 -2.54 7.01 -12.87
N ASP A 31 -2.45 7.60 -11.69
CA ASP A 31 -2.74 9.01 -11.47
C ASP A 31 -1.48 9.88 -11.31
N ALA A 32 -0.31 9.27 -11.45
CA ALA A 32 0.97 9.97 -11.42
C ALA A 32 1.10 10.96 -12.58
N LYS A 33 1.50 12.19 -12.27
CA LYS A 33 1.67 13.27 -13.25
C LYS A 33 3.10 13.44 -13.73
N VAL A 34 4.06 12.87 -12.98
CA VAL A 34 5.49 13.05 -13.22
C VAL A 34 6.15 11.68 -13.33
N LYS A 35 6.99 11.53 -14.35
CA LYS A 35 7.83 10.34 -14.52
C LYS A 35 8.87 10.28 -13.40
N GLY A 36 8.89 9.17 -12.66
CA GLY A 36 9.78 8.97 -11.52
C GLY A 36 9.16 9.31 -10.17
N GLU A 37 7.94 9.82 -10.14
CA GLU A 37 7.23 10.22 -8.92
C GLU A 37 5.85 9.56 -8.81
N PRO A 38 5.77 8.22 -8.72
CA PRO A 38 4.52 7.56 -8.33
C PRO A 38 4.22 7.83 -6.86
N GLY A 39 2.95 7.77 -6.49
CA GLY A 39 2.57 7.85 -5.07
C GLY A 39 2.65 9.25 -4.46
N GLU A 40 2.21 10.28 -5.20
CA GLU A 40 2.02 11.64 -4.66
C GLU A 40 1.12 11.61 -3.41
N LEU A 41 1.54 12.33 -2.35
CA LEU A 41 0.76 12.41 -1.11
C LEU A 41 -0.57 13.12 -1.34
N LYS A 42 -1.68 12.46 -1.02
CA LYS A 42 -3.07 12.97 -1.17
C LYS A 42 -3.71 13.35 0.16
N MET A 43 -3.20 12.82 1.28
CA MET A 43 -3.67 13.14 2.62
C MET A 43 -2.53 13.73 3.44
N SER A 44 -2.78 14.87 4.11
CA SER A 44 -1.78 15.43 5.02
C SER A 44 -1.67 14.58 6.30
N PRO A 45 -0.51 14.63 7.00
CA PRO A 45 -0.30 13.89 8.25
C PRO A 45 -1.42 14.09 9.29
N GLU A 46 -1.90 15.34 9.41
CA GLU A 46 -2.96 15.69 10.38
C GLU A 46 -4.30 15.02 10.05
N ILE A 47 -4.61 14.87 8.76
CA ILE A 47 -5.84 14.19 8.30
C ILE A 47 -5.71 12.69 8.55
N VAL A 48 -4.57 12.08 8.23
CA VAL A 48 -4.29 10.66 8.50
C VAL A 48 -4.41 10.39 10.01
N LYS A 49 -3.74 11.19 10.83
CA LYS A 49 -3.79 11.09 12.29
C LYS A 49 -5.22 11.16 12.81
N ALA A 50 -5.99 12.14 12.37
CA ALA A 50 -7.38 12.31 12.82
C ALA A 50 -8.26 11.11 12.44
N ALA A 51 -8.08 10.56 11.24
CA ALA A 51 -8.82 9.38 10.79
C ALA A 51 -8.44 8.14 11.62
N CYS A 52 -7.14 7.89 11.85
CA CYS A 52 -6.67 6.77 12.64
C CYS A 52 -7.13 6.84 14.10
N GLU A 53 -6.97 7.99 14.75
CA GLU A 53 -7.42 8.18 16.14
C GLU A 53 -8.92 7.91 16.31
N GLU A 54 -9.74 8.39 15.37
CA GLU A 54 -11.19 8.17 15.40
C GLU A 54 -11.54 6.69 15.14
N ALA A 55 -10.90 6.05 14.17
CA ALA A 55 -11.13 4.63 13.88
C ALA A 55 -10.75 3.76 15.08
N HIS A 56 -9.59 3.98 15.69
CA HIS A 56 -9.14 3.25 16.87
C HIS A 56 -10.05 3.48 18.08
N ALA A 57 -10.56 4.71 18.28
CA ALA A 57 -11.53 5.00 19.34
C ALA A 57 -12.83 4.23 19.17
N LEU A 58 -13.17 3.84 17.92
CA LEU A 58 -14.32 3.01 17.59
C LEU A 58 -14.00 1.51 17.53
N GLY A 59 -12.77 1.11 17.85
CA GLY A 59 -12.31 -0.27 17.81
C GLY A 59 -12.06 -0.83 16.41
N LEU A 60 -11.87 0.04 15.40
CA LEU A 60 -11.63 -0.33 14.02
C LEU A 60 -10.15 -0.20 13.67
N HIS A 61 -9.61 -1.17 12.94
CA HIS A 61 -8.28 -1.08 12.35
C HIS A 61 -8.25 -0.14 11.14
N VAL A 62 -7.07 0.35 10.80
CA VAL A 62 -6.87 1.23 9.65
C VAL A 62 -5.88 0.63 8.67
N ALA A 63 -6.31 0.42 7.43
CA ALA A 63 -5.49 0.03 6.30
C ALA A 63 -5.24 1.24 5.39
N ALA A 64 -4.08 1.32 4.75
CA ALA A 64 -3.77 2.44 3.85
C ALA A 64 -3.14 1.98 2.54
N HIS A 65 -3.69 2.46 1.41
CA HIS A 65 -3.03 2.43 0.11
C HIS A 65 -1.86 3.41 0.12
N VAL A 66 -0.65 2.92 -0.15
CA VAL A 66 0.58 3.71 -0.11
C VAL A 66 1.59 3.19 -1.14
N GLU A 67 2.02 4.05 -2.06
CA GLU A 67 2.97 3.69 -3.12
C GLU A 67 4.20 4.62 -3.18
N SER A 68 4.53 5.29 -2.06
CA SER A 68 5.77 6.07 -1.95
C SER A 68 6.38 5.98 -0.55
N PRO A 69 7.72 6.11 -0.42
CA PRO A 69 8.39 6.08 0.89
C PRO A 69 7.85 7.13 1.85
N GLN A 70 7.60 8.36 1.34
CA GLN A 70 7.00 9.44 2.14
C GLN A 70 5.61 9.05 2.64
N GLY A 71 4.79 8.44 1.79
CA GLY A 71 3.46 7.97 2.18
C GLY A 71 3.51 6.90 3.25
N VAL A 72 4.42 5.92 3.14
CA VAL A 72 4.62 4.87 4.16
C VAL A 72 5.02 5.50 5.50
N GLN A 73 5.94 6.46 5.49
CA GLN A 73 6.33 7.17 6.70
C GLN A 73 5.16 7.91 7.32
N VAL A 74 4.41 8.69 6.55
CA VAL A 74 3.22 9.42 7.02
C VAL A 74 2.18 8.46 7.59
N ALA A 75 1.93 7.34 6.93
CA ALA A 75 0.97 6.33 7.38
C ALA A 75 1.35 5.77 8.77
N LEU A 76 2.59 5.28 8.89
CA LEU A 76 3.06 4.64 10.13
C LEU A 76 3.21 5.64 11.29
N GLU A 77 3.72 6.83 11.05
CA GLU A 77 3.84 7.86 12.08
C GLU A 77 2.47 8.26 12.66
N ASN A 78 1.41 8.19 11.85
CA ASN A 78 0.08 8.65 12.21
C ASN A 78 -0.93 7.55 12.55
N GLY A 79 -0.46 6.30 12.72
CA GLY A 79 -1.24 5.24 13.37
C GLY A 79 -1.92 4.24 12.42
N VAL A 80 -1.52 4.15 11.16
CA VAL A 80 -2.01 3.11 10.27
C VAL A 80 -1.52 1.74 10.72
N ASP A 81 -2.39 0.73 10.71
CA ASP A 81 -2.09 -0.63 11.17
C ASP A 81 -1.57 -1.53 10.05
N THR A 82 -2.05 -1.34 8.81
CA THR A 82 -1.59 -2.11 7.65
C THR A 82 -1.26 -1.22 6.46
N ILE A 83 -0.11 -1.48 5.86
CA ILE A 83 0.35 -0.81 4.64
C ILE A 83 0.06 -1.72 3.45
N GLU A 84 -0.91 -1.31 2.65
CA GLU A 84 -1.21 -1.95 1.38
C GLU A 84 -0.21 -1.49 0.32
N HIS A 85 0.28 -2.39 -0.49
CA HIS A 85 1.38 -2.21 -1.44
C HIS A 85 2.70 -1.96 -0.73
N GLY A 86 3.01 -0.75 -0.36
CA GLY A 86 4.28 -0.36 0.23
C GLY A 86 5.21 0.30 -0.79
N ALA A 87 6.39 0.66 -0.36
CA ALA A 87 7.40 1.33 -1.18
C ALA A 87 8.80 1.00 -0.69
N LEU A 88 9.83 1.42 -1.43
CA LEU A 88 11.23 1.20 -1.07
C LEU A 88 11.49 1.69 0.38
N PRO A 89 11.83 0.78 1.31
CA PRO A 89 11.96 1.15 2.71
C PRO A 89 13.35 1.71 3.01
N SER A 90 13.39 2.65 3.97
CA SER A 90 14.62 3.01 4.67
C SER A 90 14.68 2.28 6.02
N GLU A 91 15.83 2.29 6.69
CA GLU A 91 15.96 1.75 8.06
C GLU A 91 14.95 2.41 9.02
N ALA A 92 14.71 3.71 8.87
CA ALA A 92 13.73 4.45 9.67
C ALA A 92 12.30 3.94 9.43
N ILE A 93 11.93 3.61 8.18
CA ILE A 93 10.62 3.03 7.87
C ILE A 93 10.48 1.63 8.49
N ILE A 94 11.50 0.81 8.43
CA ILE A 94 11.49 -0.52 9.07
C ILE A 94 11.34 -0.40 10.59
N GLN A 95 12.03 0.55 11.21
CA GLN A 95 11.88 0.82 12.65
C GLN A 95 10.43 1.26 12.98
N LEU A 96 9.82 2.11 12.14
CA LEU A 96 8.42 2.51 12.33
C LEU A 96 7.44 1.33 12.25
N PHE A 97 7.62 0.40 11.31
CA PHE A 97 6.82 -0.84 11.26
C PHE A 97 6.91 -1.62 12.57
N GLN A 98 8.12 -1.79 13.12
CA GLN A 98 8.34 -2.50 14.39
C GLN A 98 7.71 -1.76 15.57
N ASP A 99 7.93 -0.46 15.69
CA ASP A 99 7.43 0.36 16.81
C ASP A 99 5.89 0.39 16.82
N ARG A 100 5.27 0.42 15.66
CA ARG A 100 3.81 0.44 15.50
C ARG A 100 3.19 -0.95 15.49
N LYS A 101 3.99 -2.01 15.40
CA LYS A 101 3.53 -3.39 15.19
C LYS A 101 2.63 -3.50 13.94
N ALA A 102 2.91 -2.69 12.96
CA ALA A 102 2.19 -2.68 11.69
C ALA A 102 2.67 -3.82 10.79
N CYS A 103 1.88 -4.16 9.78
CA CYS A 103 2.26 -5.14 8.77
C CYS A 103 2.13 -4.57 7.36
N GLN A 104 2.81 -5.18 6.41
CA GLN A 104 2.60 -4.93 4.99
C GLN A 104 1.61 -5.95 4.43
N VAL A 105 0.68 -5.52 3.60
CA VAL A 105 -0.08 -6.38 2.70
C VAL A 105 0.42 -6.12 1.29
N ALA A 106 1.47 -6.84 0.91
CA ALA A 106 2.08 -6.69 -0.40
C ALA A 106 1.16 -7.26 -1.47
N THR A 107 1.04 -6.56 -2.57
CA THR A 107 0.19 -6.87 -3.71
C THR A 107 1.03 -6.79 -4.97
N LEU A 108 1.84 -7.82 -5.22
CA LEU A 108 2.71 -7.88 -6.40
C LEU A 108 1.89 -8.00 -7.69
N SER A 109 0.75 -8.69 -7.59
CA SER A 109 -0.11 -8.99 -8.74
C SER A 109 -0.54 -7.76 -9.54
N PRO A 110 -1.09 -6.68 -8.96
CA PRO A 110 -1.53 -5.52 -9.74
C PRO A 110 -0.36 -4.69 -10.28
N ALA A 111 0.77 -4.63 -9.57
CA ALA A 111 1.91 -3.83 -9.98
C ALA A 111 2.73 -4.50 -11.12
N LEU A 112 2.76 -5.84 -11.16
CA LEU A 112 3.55 -6.61 -12.11
C LEU A 112 3.22 -6.32 -13.59
N PRO A 113 1.95 -6.28 -14.03
CA PRO A 113 1.59 -5.95 -15.41
C PRO A 113 2.09 -4.57 -15.86
N PHE A 114 1.99 -3.57 -14.99
CA PHE A 114 2.50 -2.22 -15.28
C PHE A 114 4.02 -2.21 -15.43
N ALA A 115 4.72 -2.96 -14.59
CA ALA A 115 6.18 -2.97 -14.54
C ALA A 115 6.83 -3.82 -15.62
N LEU A 116 6.29 -5.01 -15.91
CA LEU A 116 7.00 -6.08 -16.61
C LEU A 116 6.36 -6.54 -17.92
N PHE A 117 5.08 -6.24 -18.17
CA PHE A 117 4.47 -6.63 -19.44
C PHE A 117 4.94 -5.70 -20.57
N ASP A 118 5.04 -6.27 -21.77
CA ASP A 118 5.20 -5.47 -22.97
C ASP A 118 4.04 -4.47 -23.08
N ARG A 119 4.34 -3.23 -23.49
CA ARG A 119 3.35 -2.17 -23.59
C ARG A 119 2.26 -2.44 -24.64
N HIS A 120 2.55 -3.28 -25.64
CA HIS A 120 1.53 -3.78 -26.57
C HIS A 120 0.50 -4.69 -25.89
N VAL A 121 0.86 -5.28 -24.76
CA VAL A 121 -0.02 -6.13 -23.95
C VAL A 121 -0.69 -5.32 -22.84
N SER A 122 0.10 -4.57 -22.08
CA SER A 122 -0.40 -3.82 -20.91
C SER A 122 -1.16 -2.54 -21.31
N HIS A 123 -0.92 -2.02 -22.51
CA HIS A 123 -1.48 -0.75 -23.02
C HIS A 123 -1.13 0.49 -22.19
N VAL A 124 -0.10 0.39 -21.33
CA VAL A 124 0.37 1.52 -20.52
C VAL A 124 1.29 2.43 -21.32
N SER A 125 1.33 3.70 -20.95
CA SER A 125 2.29 4.67 -21.48
C SER A 125 3.71 4.35 -20.97
N GLU A 126 4.72 4.97 -21.58
CA GLU A 126 6.11 4.87 -21.13
C GLU A 126 6.27 5.38 -19.67
N MET A 127 5.58 6.45 -19.33
CA MET A 127 5.60 7.01 -17.98
C MET A 127 4.98 6.06 -16.96
N GLU A 128 3.82 5.49 -17.26
CA GLU A 128 3.15 4.52 -16.39
C GLU A 128 3.99 3.25 -16.21
N GLN A 129 4.64 2.75 -17.26
CA GLN A 129 5.54 1.61 -17.14
C GLN A 129 6.75 1.94 -16.26
N TYR A 130 7.36 3.11 -16.44
CA TYR A 130 8.48 3.55 -15.62
C TYR A 130 8.09 3.69 -14.15
N ASN A 131 6.97 4.33 -13.87
CA ASN A 131 6.43 4.48 -12.53
C ASN A 131 5.98 3.14 -11.94
N GLY A 132 5.35 2.28 -12.75
CA GLY A 132 4.98 0.93 -12.37
C GLY A 132 6.20 0.08 -11.94
N LYS A 133 7.33 0.26 -12.62
CA LYS A 133 8.58 -0.42 -12.22
C LYS A 133 9.09 0.05 -10.85
N ILE A 134 9.02 1.36 -10.56
CA ILE A 134 9.39 1.91 -9.25
C ILE A 134 8.51 1.33 -8.16
N VAL A 135 7.18 1.31 -8.37
CA VAL A 135 6.21 0.78 -7.40
C VAL A 135 6.44 -0.71 -7.20
N PHE A 136 6.54 -1.50 -8.26
CA PHE A 136 6.76 -2.95 -8.17
C PHE A 136 8.04 -3.29 -7.40
N ASP A 137 9.15 -2.66 -7.77
CA ASP A 137 10.43 -2.87 -7.07
C ASP A 137 10.33 -2.44 -5.59
N GLY A 138 9.65 -1.32 -5.33
CA GLY A 138 9.41 -0.82 -3.98
C GLY A 138 8.61 -1.79 -3.12
N ILE A 139 7.55 -2.39 -3.65
CA ILE A 139 6.75 -3.41 -2.96
C ILE A 139 7.61 -4.65 -2.63
N VAL A 140 8.38 -5.13 -3.61
CA VAL A 140 9.26 -6.30 -3.43
C VAL A 140 10.31 -6.05 -2.35
N GLU A 141 11.01 -4.92 -2.43
CA GLU A 141 12.05 -4.58 -1.45
C GLU A 141 11.47 -4.31 -0.05
N CYS A 142 10.27 -3.72 0.04
CA CYS A 142 9.56 -3.57 1.30
C CYS A 142 9.23 -4.94 1.90
N ALA A 143 8.69 -5.87 1.12
CA ALA A 143 8.34 -7.21 1.60
C ALA A 143 9.58 -7.98 2.08
N LYS A 144 10.68 -7.95 1.34
CA LYS A 144 11.95 -8.56 1.75
C LYS A 144 12.46 -7.96 3.06
N ALA A 145 12.47 -6.63 3.18
CA ALA A 145 12.95 -5.96 4.38
C ALA A 145 12.05 -6.25 5.58
N CYS A 146 10.73 -6.25 5.42
CA CYS A 146 9.79 -6.64 6.47
C CYS A 146 10.05 -8.08 6.95
N LEU A 147 10.12 -9.03 6.03
CA LEU A 147 10.40 -10.43 6.36
C LEU A 147 11.74 -10.62 7.08
N ALA A 148 12.81 -9.96 6.60
CA ALA A 148 14.13 -10.03 7.21
C ALA A 148 14.18 -9.46 8.64
N ASN A 149 13.24 -8.56 8.98
CA ASN A 149 13.14 -7.92 10.29
C ASN A 149 12.00 -8.48 11.17
N GLY A 150 11.40 -9.60 10.78
CA GLY A 150 10.32 -10.25 11.54
C GLY A 150 9.01 -9.49 11.56
N ILE A 151 8.82 -8.55 10.63
CA ILE A 151 7.58 -7.82 10.44
C ILE A 151 6.63 -8.70 9.61
N PRO A 152 5.37 -8.89 10.03
CA PRO A 152 4.42 -9.70 9.27
C PRO A 152 4.16 -9.12 7.88
N VAL A 153 4.10 -9.99 6.87
CA VAL A 153 3.73 -9.64 5.51
C VAL A 153 2.53 -10.50 5.08
N GLY A 154 1.43 -9.86 4.80
CA GLY A 154 0.23 -10.49 4.24
C GLY A 154 0.28 -10.51 2.71
N LEU A 155 -0.45 -11.45 2.13
CA LEU A 155 -0.66 -11.54 0.69
C LEU A 155 -2.01 -10.93 0.31
N GLY A 156 -2.04 -10.17 -0.78
CA GLY A 156 -3.23 -9.60 -1.38
C GLY A 156 -3.13 -9.55 -2.89
N THR A 157 -4.23 -9.70 -3.60
CA THR A 157 -4.24 -9.65 -5.07
C THR A 157 -4.69 -8.32 -5.62
N ASP A 158 -5.36 -7.51 -4.81
CA ASP A 158 -6.00 -6.27 -5.23
C ASP A 158 -6.87 -6.49 -6.47
N THR A 159 -7.74 -7.50 -6.37
CA THR A 159 -8.62 -7.94 -7.45
C THR A 159 -9.53 -6.81 -7.92
N GLY A 160 -9.65 -6.65 -9.23
CA GLY A 160 -10.32 -5.53 -9.89
C GLY A 160 -9.34 -4.68 -10.69
N CYS A 161 -8.05 -4.76 -10.40
CA CYS A 161 -7.02 -4.21 -11.26
C CYS A 161 -6.92 -4.99 -12.59
N PRO A 162 -6.44 -4.35 -13.68
CA PRO A 162 -6.23 -5.03 -14.95
C PRO A 162 -5.42 -6.31 -14.80
N TYR A 163 -5.84 -7.38 -15.48
CA TYR A 163 -5.22 -8.72 -15.50
C TYR A 163 -5.32 -9.53 -14.21
N ILE A 164 -6.02 -9.04 -13.18
CA ILE A 164 -6.14 -9.72 -11.89
C ILE A 164 -7.59 -10.17 -11.67
N THR A 165 -7.79 -11.48 -11.52
CA THR A 165 -9.10 -12.07 -11.24
C THR A 165 -9.20 -12.58 -9.80
N HIS A 166 -10.42 -12.85 -9.34
CA HIS A 166 -10.66 -13.41 -7.99
C HIS A 166 -9.99 -14.77 -7.76
N TYR A 167 -9.56 -15.45 -8.82
CA TYR A 167 -8.94 -16.78 -8.75
C TYR A 167 -7.41 -16.74 -8.73
N ASP A 168 -6.81 -15.56 -8.72
CA ASP A 168 -5.38 -15.38 -8.97
C ASP A 168 -4.49 -15.34 -7.70
N MET A 169 -5.04 -15.62 -6.51
CA MET A 169 -4.26 -15.65 -5.25
C MET A 169 -3.06 -16.61 -5.34
N TRP A 170 -3.16 -17.72 -6.05
CA TRP A 170 -2.05 -18.63 -6.26
C TRP A 170 -0.87 -17.98 -7.01
N ARG A 171 -1.16 -17.00 -7.88
CA ARG A 171 -0.12 -16.23 -8.58
C ARG A 171 0.64 -15.34 -7.61
N GLU A 172 -0.06 -14.70 -6.68
CA GLU A 172 0.57 -13.87 -5.64
C GLU A 172 1.56 -14.71 -4.81
N VAL A 173 1.16 -15.90 -4.37
CA VAL A 173 2.05 -16.85 -3.69
C VAL A 173 3.29 -17.16 -4.54
N ASN A 174 3.10 -17.45 -5.83
CA ASN A 174 4.20 -17.74 -6.74
C ASN A 174 5.11 -16.53 -6.98
N TYR A 175 4.56 -15.32 -7.02
CA TYR A 175 5.35 -14.09 -7.14
C TYR A 175 6.19 -13.85 -5.89
N PHE A 176 5.66 -14.11 -4.70
CA PHE A 176 6.43 -14.06 -3.47
C PHE A 176 7.62 -15.02 -3.48
N HIS A 177 7.39 -16.26 -3.93
CA HIS A 177 8.49 -17.21 -4.11
C HIS A 177 9.54 -16.67 -5.09
N LYS A 178 9.09 -16.18 -6.24
CA LYS A 178 9.96 -15.74 -7.33
C LYS A 178 10.74 -14.46 -7.03
N PHE A 179 10.08 -13.46 -6.44
CA PHE A 179 10.63 -12.11 -6.29
C PHE A 179 11.11 -11.80 -4.87
N CYS A 180 10.49 -12.39 -3.85
CA CYS A 180 10.87 -12.17 -2.46
C CYS A 180 11.71 -13.31 -1.87
N GLY A 181 11.91 -14.43 -2.59
CA GLY A 181 12.75 -15.54 -2.13
C GLY A 181 12.13 -16.36 -1.01
N VAL A 182 10.83 -16.27 -0.82
CA VAL A 182 10.11 -17.05 0.21
C VAL A 182 10.04 -18.51 -0.26
N SER A 183 10.38 -19.46 0.63
CA SER A 183 10.21 -20.90 0.36
C SER A 183 8.75 -21.32 0.52
N ASN A 184 8.38 -22.39 -0.18
CA ASN A 184 7.08 -23.03 0.01
C ASN A 184 6.96 -23.68 1.40
#